data_3103445ccda85e8778f9e9c54cf8e27d
#
_entry.id   3103445ccda85e8778f9e9c54cf8e27d
#
_cell.length_a   1.000
_cell.length_b   1.000
_cell.length_c   1.000
_cell.angle_alpha   90.00
_cell.angle_beta   90.00
_cell.angle_gamma   90.00
#
_symmetry.space_group_name_H-M   'P 1'
#
loop_
_entity.id
_entity.type
_entity.pdbx_description
1 polymer ?
#
loop_
_entity_poly.entity_id
_entity_poly.type
_entity_poly.pdbx_seq_one_letter_code
_entity_poly.pdbx_strand_id
1 'polypeptide(L)'
;PGNCPKCGMELIKEKPKAVISPMSDNKDEMQLPKDSSKEKSMEMGSMIMDMPKVDVGPIKTIVNNTPPRSVRYDLYIADTTVTFGKKRKRAIAVNGQIPMPTLTFTEGDTAEIYVHNELNEETSLHWHGLFLPNQYDGVPNLTQMPIKPHTTHLYKFPIVQHGTHWYHSHTGLQEQIGMYGAFIMNKRAEWDIPTVPVVISEWADMKPEEVHRSLHNATDWFAIKKGTTQSFSEAISKGHLKTKLTNEWKRMNAMDVSDVYYDNFLINGKNQNEQPQFKAGDKVRL
;
A
#
# COMPACT_ATOMS: atom_id res chain seq x y z
N PRO A 1 41.07 6.08 4.62
CA PRO A 1 40.31 7.07 5.35
C PRO A 1 40.54 8.43 4.65
N GLY A 2 39.51 9.10 4.30
CA GLY A 2 39.52 10.41 3.67
C GLY A 2 38.10 10.96 3.65
N ASN A 3 37.98 12.27 3.43
CA ASN A 3 36.67 12.93 3.41
C ASN A 3 36.10 12.95 1.98
N CYS A 4 34.77 12.85 1.89
CA CYS A 4 34.06 13.00 0.61
C CYS A 4 34.36 14.36 -0.03
N PRO A 5 34.87 14.42 -1.26
CA PRO A 5 35.29 15.69 -1.89
C PRO A 5 34.10 16.62 -2.22
N LYS A 6 32.85 16.13 -2.14
CA LYS A 6 31.65 16.93 -2.40
C LYS A 6 30.95 17.47 -1.15
N CYS A 7 31.01 16.78 -0.01
CA CYS A 7 30.25 17.16 1.20
C CYS A 7 31.10 17.19 2.49
N GLY A 8 32.40 16.85 2.45
CA GLY A 8 33.31 16.91 3.58
C GLY A 8 33.15 15.83 4.65
N MET A 9 32.17 14.92 4.51
CA MET A 9 31.93 13.83 5.50
C MET A 9 33.04 12.79 5.43
N GLU A 10 33.41 12.24 6.59
CA GLU A 10 34.41 11.19 6.70
C GLU A 10 33.94 9.88 6.07
N LEU A 11 34.75 9.30 5.19
CA LEU A 11 34.47 8.01 4.54
C LEU A 11 34.97 6.88 5.45
N ILE A 12 34.06 6.15 6.05
CA ILE A 12 34.36 4.98 6.90
C ILE A 12 34.43 3.74 6.03
N LYS A 13 35.55 2.99 6.10
CA LYS A 13 35.70 1.72 5.43
C LYS A 13 34.87 0.66 6.16
N GLU A 14 33.76 0.21 5.56
CA GLU A 14 32.97 -0.91 6.10
C GLU A 14 33.83 -2.18 6.14
N LYS A 15 33.85 -2.83 7.31
CA LYS A 15 34.40 -4.18 7.42
C LYS A 15 33.40 -5.16 6.78
N PRO A 16 33.85 -6.15 5.99
CA PRO A 16 32.94 -7.15 5.45
C PRO A 16 32.23 -7.87 6.59
N LYS A 17 30.90 -7.91 6.56
CA LYS A 17 30.10 -8.70 7.49
C LYS A 17 30.45 -10.17 7.34
N ALA A 18 30.78 -10.83 8.44
CA ALA A 18 31.02 -12.26 8.47
C ALA A 18 29.78 -13.01 7.94
N VAL A 19 30.00 -13.94 7.02
CA VAL A 19 29.01 -14.89 6.54
C VAL A 19 28.59 -15.76 7.72
N ILE A 20 27.34 -15.62 8.15
CA ILE A 20 26.75 -16.47 9.19
C ILE A 20 26.44 -17.82 8.55
N SER A 21 27.18 -18.85 8.93
CA SER A 21 26.83 -20.24 8.62
C SER A 21 25.57 -20.64 9.38
N PRO A 22 24.73 -21.55 8.86
CA PRO A 22 23.49 -21.94 9.52
C PRO A 22 23.79 -22.63 10.87
N MET A 23 23.18 -22.10 11.93
CA MET A 23 23.24 -22.67 13.27
C MET A 23 22.45 -23.98 13.32
N SER A 24 23.07 -25.00 13.87
CA SER A 24 22.47 -26.27 14.24
C SER A 24 21.47 -26.11 15.39
N ASP A 25 20.39 -26.88 15.30
CA ASP A 25 19.36 -27.01 16.33
C ASP A 25 19.96 -27.39 17.70
N ASN A 26 19.89 -26.48 18.67
CA ASN A 26 20.01 -26.82 20.07
C ASN A 26 18.71 -26.45 20.77
N LYS A 27 18.02 -27.50 21.22
CA LYS A 27 16.88 -27.41 22.13
C LYS A 27 17.41 -27.19 23.53
N ASP A 28 17.33 -25.97 24.04
CA ASP A 28 17.41 -25.70 25.47
C ASP A 28 16.11 -25.08 25.95
N GLU A 29 15.40 -25.88 26.76
CA GLU A 29 14.20 -25.48 27.47
C GLU A 29 14.52 -24.40 28.50
N MET A 30 14.03 -23.18 28.29
CA MET A 30 14.07 -22.15 29.32
C MET A 30 12.79 -22.23 30.15
N GLN A 31 12.90 -22.77 31.38
CA GLN A 31 11.80 -22.78 32.36
C GLN A 31 11.54 -21.36 32.88
N LEU A 32 10.32 -20.89 32.69
CA LEU A 32 9.80 -19.67 33.30
C LEU A 32 9.33 -19.94 34.75
N PRO A 33 9.51 -19.00 35.70
CA PRO A 33 9.07 -19.17 37.07
C PRO A 33 7.53 -19.16 37.16
N LYS A 34 7.00 -20.09 37.95
CA LYS A 34 5.57 -20.17 38.29
C LYS A 34 5.22 -19.07 39.30
N ASP A 35 4.46 -18.09 38.88
CA ASP A 35 3.76 -17.18 39.80
C ASP A 35 2.34 -17.66 39.99
N SER A 36 1.96 -17.83 41.26
CA SER A 36 0.67 -18.33 41.69
C SER A 36 -0.24 -17.16 42.02
N SER A 37 -1.05 -16.71 41.06
CA SER A 37 -2.22 -15.91 41.33
C SER A 37 -3.43 -16.53 40.63
N LYS A 38 -4.39 -16.96 41.48
CA LYS A 38 -5.67 -17.52 41.05
C LYS A 38 -6.53 -16.44 40.40
N GLU A 39 -6.53 -16.36 39.06
CA GLU A 39 -7.61 -15.70 38.34
C GLU A 39 -8.65 -16.73 37.88
N LYS A 40 -9.90 -16.47 38.28
CA LYS A 40 -11.05 -17.18 37.77
C LYS A 40 -11.21 -16.94 36.28
N SER A 41 -10.85 -17.93 35.47
CA SER A 41 -11.22 -17.95 34.06
C SER A 41 -12.74 -18.07 33.91
N MET A 42 -13.40 -17.03 33.43
CA MET A 42 -14.69 -17.16 32.78
C MET A 42 -14.49 -17.97 31.51
N GLU A 43 -15.01 -19.19 31.48
CA GLU A 43 -15.17 -19.95 30.25
C GLU A 43 -16.13 -19.20 29.32
N MET A 44 -15.55 -18.46 28.39
CA MET A 44 -16.26 -18.02 27.19
C MET A 44 -16.36 -19.24 26.28
N GLY A 45 -17.52 -19.91 26.35
CA GLY A 45 -17.82 -21.03 25.46
C GLY A 45 -17.58 -20.64 24.02
N SER A 46 -16.59 -21.23 23.38
CA SER A 46 -16.38 -21.12 21.95
C SER A 46 -17.58 -21.76 21.25
N MET A 47 -18.54 -20.96 20.82
CA MET A 47 -19.41 -21.34 19.72
C MET A 47 -18.59 -21.40 18.46
N ILE A 48 -17.80 -22.45 18.31
CA ILE A 48 -17.32 -22.87 17.00
C ILE A 48 -18.57 -23.35 16.28
N MET A 49 -19.14 -22.50 15.43
CA MET A 49 -20.08 -22.96 14.43
C MET A 49 -19.34 -23.97 13.57
N ASP A 50 -19.72 -25.22 13.67
CA ASP A 50 -19.25 -26.29 12.80
C ASP A 50 -19.74 -25.96 11.40
N MET A 51 -18.95 -25.15 10.66
CA MET A 51 -19.21 -24.86 9.26
C MET A 51 -19.10 -26.17 8.50
N PRO A 52 -20.10 -26.55 7.72
CA PRO A 52 -20.03 -27.78 6.93
C PRO A 52 -18.76 -27.73 6.07
N LYS A 53 -17.90 -28.76 6.22
CA LYS A 53 -16.72 -28.91 5.36
C LYS A 53 -17.22 -29.16 3.95
N VAL A 54 -17.21 -28.09 3.13
CA VAL A 54 -17.51 -28.21 1.70
C VAL A 54 -16.35 -28.97 1.08
N ASP A 55 -16.57 -30.17 0.61
CA ASP A 55 -15.59 -30.93 -0.15
C ASP A 55 -15.45 -30.26 -1.53
N VAL A 56 -14.50 -29.43 -1.64
CA VAL A 56 -14.14 -28.71 -2.85
C VAL A 56 -13.08 -29.55 -3.57
N GLY A 57 -13.46 -30.50 -4.36
CA GLY A 57 -12.59 -31.43 -5.11
C GLY A 57 -11.23 -30.88 -5.58
N PRO A 58 -10.36 -31.66 -6.17
CA PRO A 58 -9.00 -31.25 -6.53
C PRO A 58 -9.03 -30.05 -7.49
N ILE A 59 -8.27 -28.99 -7.15
CA ILE A 59 -8.10 -27.83 -8.02
C ILE A 59 -7.22 -28.26 -9.20
N LYS A 60 -7.71 -28.04 -10.43
CA LYS A 60 -6.94 -28.30 -11.65
C LYS A 60 -5.91 -27.20 -11.87
N THR A 61 -4.80 -27.54 -12.52
CA THR A 61 -3.81 -26.59 -13.03
C THR A 61 -4.06 -26.33 -14.50
N ILE A 62 -4.15 -25.06 -14.88
CA ILE A 62 -4.16 -24.62 -16.28
C ILE A 62 -2.75 -24.19 -16.66
N VAL A 63 -2.30 -24.60 -17.84
CA VAL A 63 -1.01 -24.18 -18.40
C VAL A 63 -1.26 -23.24 -19.58
N ASN A 64 -0.75 -22.02 -19.47
CA ASN A 64 -0.76 -21.06 -20.58
C ASN A 64 0.43 -21.33 -21.50
N ASN A 65 0.17 -21.98 -22.63
CA ASN A 65 1.16 -22.28 -23.65
C ASN A 65 1.37 -21.17 -24.69
N THR A 66 0.68 -20.03 -24.54
CA THR A 66 0.88 -18.88 -25.44
C THR A 66 2.31 -18.36 -25.31
N PRO A 67 3.05 -18.19 -26.42
CA PRO A 67 4.41 -17.65 -26.36
C PRO A 67 4.44 -16.27 -25.69
N PRO A 68 5.55 -15.93 -25.02
CA PRO A 68 5.78 -14.56 -24.53
C PRO A 68 5.60 -13.52 -25.63
N ARG A 69 4.97 -12.41 -25.29
CA ARG A 69 4.67 -11.33 -26.24
C ARG A 69 4.85 -9.96 -25.61
N SER A 70 4.98 -8.91 -26.45
CA SER A 70 4.79 -7.55 -25.97
C SER A 70 3.31 -7.28 -25.71
N VAL A 71 3.03 -6.78 -24.50
CA VAL A 71 1.70 -6.36 -24.09
C VAL A 71 1.71 -4.85 -23.89
N ARG A 72 0.92 -4.13 -24.68
CA ARG A 72 0.84 -2.69 -24.69
C ARG A 72 -0.32 -2.19 -23.85
N TYR A 73 -0.06 -1.15 -23.06
CA TYR A 73 -1.04 -0.31 -22.41
C TYR A 73 -0.78 1.17 -22.74
N ASP A 74 -1.86 1.91 -22.95
CA ASP A 74 -1.84 3.37 -23.06
C ASP A 74 -2.59 3.95 -21.85
N LEU A 75 -1.88 4.71 -21.01
CA LEU A 75 -2.39 5.28 -19.77
C LEU A 75 -2.45 6.80 -19.90
N TYR A 76 -3.66 7.34 -19.98
CA TYR A 76 -3.93 8.78 -20.07
C TYR A 76 -4.21 9.31 -18.66
N ILE A 77 -3.29 10.13 -18.14
CA ILE A 77 -3.38 10.72 -16.79
C ILE A 77 -3.99 12.10 -16.90
N ALA A 78 -5.16 12.31 -16.29
CA ALA A 78 -5.88 13.55 -16.37
C ALA A 78 -6.50 13.97 -15.03
N ASP A 79 -6.68 15.28 -14.85
CA ASP A 79 -7.40 15.84 -13.71
C ASP A 79 -8.88 15.47 -13.78
N THR A 80 -9.43 15.17 -12.61
CA THR A 80 -10.87 14.94 -12.44
C THR A 80 -11.34 15.46 -11.08
N THR A 81 -12.62 15.32 -10.81
CA THR A 81 -13.18 15.58 -9.47
C THR A 81 -14.05 14.43 -9.04
N VAL A 82 -13.91 14.01 -7.78
CA VAL A 82 -14.66 12.90 -7.20
C VAL A 82 -15.33 13.30 -5.89
N THR A 83 -16.32 12.50 -5.51
CA THR A 83 -17.03 12.61 -4.22
C THR A 83 -17.10 11.21 -3.64
N PHE A 84 -15.97 10.70 -3.12
CA PHE A 84 -15.95 9.41 -2.39
C PHE A 84 -16.38 9.57 -0.93
N GLY A 85 -16.08 10.73 -0.35
CA GLY A 85 -16.51 11.13 0.98
C GLY A 85 -17.65 12.15 0.95
N LYS A 86 -17.62 13.08 1.90
CA LYS A 86 -18.62 14.15 2.02
C LYS A 86 -18.32 15.36 1.12
N LYS A 87 -17.07 15.50 0.67
CA LYS A 87 -16.59 16.65 -0.09
C LYS A 87 -16.25 16.27 -1.52
N ARG A 88 -16.61 17.14 -2.44
CA ARG A 88 -16.09 17.09 -3.80
C ARG A 88 -14.65 17.60 -3.81
N LYS A 89 -13.70 16.81 -4.35
CA LYS A 89 -12.29 17.11 -4.37
C LYS A 89 -11.69 16.91 -5.76
N ARG A 90 -10.59 17.63 -6.02
CA ARG A 90 -9.69 17.29 -7.13
C ARG A 90 -9.16 15.88 -6.92
N ALA A 91 -9.09 15.12 -7.98
CA ALA A 91 -8.46 13.83 -8.08
C ALA A 91 -7.74 13.71 -9.41
N ILE A 92 -6.89 12.71 -9.55
CA ILE A 92 -6.25 12.35 -10.82
C ILE A 92 -6.75 10.96 -11.19
N ALA A 93 -7.33 10.86 -12.39
CA ALA A 93 -7.78 9.59 -12.95
C ALA A 93 -6.86 9.15 -14.07
N VAL A 94 -6.72 7.85 -14.25
CA VAL A 94 -6.04 7.26 -15.40
C VAL A 94 -7.05 6.51 -16.23
N ASN A 95 -7.16 6.85 -17.51
CA ASN A 95 -8.22 6.36 -18.41
C ASN A 95 -9.63 6.56 -17.81
N GLY A 96 -9.82 7.64 -17.07
CA GLY A 96 -11.08 7.98 -16.40
C GLY A 96 -11.42 7.14 -15.16
N GLN A 97 -10.48 6.38 -14.62
CA GLN A 97 -10.67 5.45 -13.49
C GLN A 97 -9.86 5.82 -12.25
N ILE A 98 -10.41 5.56 -11.09
CA ILE A 98 -9.76 5.50 -9.78
C ILE A 98 -10.34 4.28 -9.03
N PRO A 99 -9.52 3.30 -8.62
CA PRO A 99 -8.08 3.13 -8.88
C PRO A 99 -7.74 3.13 -10.37
N MET A 100 -6.47 3.38 -10.70
CA MET A 100 -5.96 3.27 -12.08
C MET A 100 -6.28 1.89 -12.67
N PRO A 101 -6.30 1.73 -14.00
CA PRO A 101 -6.56 0.44 -14.65
C PRO A 101 -5.69 -0.69 -14.09
N THR A 102 -6.28 -1.87 -13.89
CA THR A 102 -5.49 -3.05 -13.57
C THR A 102 -4.66 -3.47 -14.78
N LEU A 103 -3.34 -3.49 -14.64
CA LEU A 103 -2.43 -3.97 -15.67
C LEU A 103 -2.19 -5.47 -15.45
N THR A 104 -2.34 -6.26 -16.51
CA THR A 104 -2.21 -7.72 -16.42
C THR A 104 -1.24 -8.23 -17.48
N PHE A 105 -0.25 -8.98 -17.03
CA PHE A 105 0.77 -9.62 -17.85
C PHE A 105 0.88 -11.11 -17.51
N THR A 106 1.60 -11.84 -18.35
CA THR A 106 2.02 -13.21 -18.05
C THR A 106 3.54 -13.27 -17.94
N GLU A 107 4.05 -14.07 -17.05
CA GLU A 107 5.49 -14.31 -16.88
C GLU A 107 6.16 -14.59 -18.25
N GLY A 108 7.25 -13.86 -18.52
CA GLY A 108 7.97 -13.88 -19.78
C GLY A 108 7.50 -12.84 -20.82
N ASP A 109 6.35 -12.18 -20.62
CA ASP A 109 5.94 -11.09 -21.49
C ASP A 109 6.87 -9.87 -21.37
N THR A 110 6.78 -8.96 -22.32
CA THR A 110 7.38 -7.63 -22.25
C THR A 110 6.27 -6.60 -22.04
N ALA A 111 6.36 -5.83 -20.96
CA ALA A 111 5.49 -4.70 -20.75
C ALA A 111 5.91 -3.53 -21.66
N GLU A 112 4.96 -2.95 -22.38
CA GLU A 112 5.10 -1.70 -23.12
C GLU A 112 4.01 -0.73 -22.66
N ILE A 113 4.35 0.18 -21.74
CA ILE A 113 3.39 1.07 -21.10
C ILE A 113 3.68 2.52 -21.51
N TYR A 114 2.80 3.05 -22.34
CA TYR A 114 2.82 4.46 -22.77
C TYR A 114 2.03 5.30 -21.76
N VAL A 115 2.72 6.20 -21.10
CA VAL A 115 2.12 7.11 -20.13
C VAL A 115 1.98 8.48 -20.76
N HIS A 116 0.73 8.90 -21.01
CA HIS A 116 0.38 10.20 -21.57
C HIS A 116 0.00 11.13 -20.42
N ASN A 117 0.87 12.08 -20.12
CA ASN A 117 0.63 13.08 -19.07
C ASN A 117 -0.21 14.22 -19.64
N GLU A 118 -1.51 14.22 -19.37
CA GLU A 118 -2.43 15.31 -19.75
C GLU A 118 -2.58 16.37 -18.64
N LEU A 119 -1.83 16.25 -17.53
CA LEU A 119 -1.82 17.24 -16.45
C LEU A 119 -1.03 18.49 -16.85
N ASN A 120 -1.26 19.59 -16.13
CA ASN A 120 -0.43 20.80 -16.17
C ASN A 120 0.78 20.75 -15.21
N GLU A 121 1.06 19.59 -14.64
CA GLU A 121 2.15 19.33 -13.70
C GLU A 121 2.93 18.07 -14.09
N GLU A 122 4.13 17.94 -13.58
CA GLU A 122 4.94 16.74 -13.79
C GLU A 122 4.32 15.54 -13.08
N THR A 123 4.59 14.34 -13.60
CA THR A 123 4.15 13.07 -13.01
C THR A 123 5.19 11.97 -13.21
N SER A 124 4.96 10.82 -12.62
CA SER A 124 5.72 9.58 -12.83
C SER A 124 4.87 8.38 -12.41
N LEU A 125 5.25 7.19 -12.87
CA LEU A 125 4.69 5.93 -12.36
C LEU A 125 5.82 5.03 -11.90
N HIS A 126 5.69 4.53 -10.68
CA HIS A 126 6.58 3.55 -10.07
C HIS A 126 5.87 2.19 -10.01
N TRP A 127 6.61 1.13 -10.28
CA TRP A 127 6.15 -0.26 -10.31
C TRP A 127 6.58 -0.95 -9.03
N HIS A 128 5.73 -0.89 -8.02
CA HIS A 128 6.09 -1.26 -6.66
C HIS A 128 6.39 -2.75 -6.50
N GLY A 129 7.63 -3.06 -6.11
CA GLY A 129 8.09 -4.43 -5.84
C GLY A 129 8.44 -5.26 -7.08
N LEU A 130 8.58 -4.64 -8.26
CA LEU A 130 8.96 -5.33 -9.47
C LEU A 130 10.50 -5.39 -9.63
N PHE A 131 10.98 -6.53 -10.15
CA PHE A 131 12.36 -6.70 -10.61
C PHE A 131 12.48 -6.24 -12.05
N LEU A 132 13.00 -5.04 -12.25
CA LEU A 132 13.11 -4.41 -13.56
C LEU A 132 14.41 -3.61 -13.69
N PRO A 133 14.84 -3.26 -14.92
CA PRO A 133 15.99 -2.38 -15.12
C PRO A 133 15.75 -1.01 -14.47
N ASN A 134 16.73 -0.53 -13.72
CA ASN A 134 16.64 0.70 -12.91
C ASN A 134 16.09 1.92 -13.66
N GLN A 135 16.42 2.06 -14.95
CA GLN A 135 15.95 3.18 -15.79
C GLN A 135 14.42 3.21 -16.00
N TYR A 136 13.71 2.13 -15.67
CA TYR A 136 12.26 2.01 -15.79
C TYR A 136 11.54 2.00 -14.43
N ASP A 137 12.28 2.18 -13.33
CA ASP A 137 11.73 2.09 -11.98
C ASP A 137 10.75 3.23 -11.64
N GLY A 138 10.81 4.34 -12.38
CA GLY A 138 9.81 5.40 -12.30
C GLY A 138 9.98 6.39 -11.16
N VAL A 139 11.10 6.38 -10.45
CA VAL A 139 11.37 7.33 -9.36
C VAL A 139 11.99 8.62 -9.92
N PRO A 140 11.26 9.77 -9.85
CA PRO A 140 11.71 11.01 -10.46
C PRO A 140 13.00 11.53 -9.82
N ASN A 141 13.88 12.05 -10.67
CA ASN A 141 15.21 12.59 -10.31
C ASN A 141 16.20 11.57 -9.71
N LEU A 142 15.80 10.29 -9.62
CA LEU A 142 16.67 9.20 -9.16
C LEU A 142 16.92 8.18 -10.28
N THR A 143 15.88 7.57 -10.81
CA THR A 143 15.99 6.55 -11.86
C THR A 143 15.64 7.11 -13.25
N GLN A 144 14.86 8.17 -13.31
CA GLN A 144 14.46 8.86 -14.52
C GLN A 144 14.14 10.35 -14.26
N MET A 145 13.98 11.13 -15.32
CA MET A 145 13.40 12.47 -15.22
C MET A 145 11.86 12.36 -15.09
N PRO A 146 11.22 13.30 -14.39
CA PRO A 146 9.75 13.37 -14.35
C PRO A 146 9.17 13.47 -15.76
N ILE A 147 7.97 12.92 -15.95
CA ILE A 147 7.20 13.04 -17.19
C ILE A 147 6.58 14.44 -17.22
N LYS A 148 7.03 15.27 -18.14
CA LYS A 148 6.60 16.67 -18.26
C LYS A 148 5.11 16.77 -18.63
N PRO A 149 4.47 17.90 -18.32
CA PRO A 149 3.12 18.21 -18.81
C PRO A 149 3.00 17.99 -20.32
N HIS A 150 1.88 17.41 -20.74
CA HIS A 150 1.52 17.19 -22.15
C HIS A 150 2.55 16.42 -22.97
N THR A 151 3.31 15.52 -22.32
CA THR A 151 4.25 14.61 -22.98
C THR A 151 3.92 13.15 -22.72
N THR A 152 4.49 12.29 -23.56
CA THR A 152 4.35 10.84 -23.43
C THR A 152 5.69 10.23 -23.04
N HIS A 153 5.67 9.27 -22.11
CA HIS A 153 6.83 8.47 -21.72
C HIS A 153 6.55 6.99 -21.93
N LEU A 154 7.54 6.23 -22.40
CA LEU A 154 7.45 4.79 -22.59
C LEU A 154 8.26 4.06 -21.51
N TYR A 155 7.57 3.21 -20.76
CA TYR A 155 8.20 2.18 -19.94
C TYR A 155 8.18 0.85 -20.70
N LYS A 156 9.36 0.25 -20.88
CA LYS A 156 9.49 -1.04 -21.59
C LYS A 156 10.45 -1.97 -20.86
N PHE A 157 9.90 -3.02 -20.25
CA PHE A 157 10.68 -3.95 -19.44
C PHE A 157 10.12 -5.38 -19.50
N PRO A 158 10.98 -6.41 -19.29
CA PRO A 158 10.54 -7.79 -19.27
C PRO A 158 9.80 -8.12 -17.95
N ILE A 159 8.80 -8.98 -18.02
CA ILE A 159 8.09 -9.54 -16.88
C ILE A 159 8.80 -10.81 -16.45
N VAL A 160 9.66 -10.71 -15.44
CA VAL A 160 10.54 -11.79 -14.97
C VAL A 160 10.05 -12.47 -13.69
N GLN A 161 8.95 -12.00 -13.14
CA GLN A 161 8.34 -12.49 -11.90
C GLN A 161 6.83 -12.67 -12.07
N HIS A 162 6.19 -13.21 -11.06
CA HIS A 162 4.74 -13.36 -11.01
C HIS A 162 4.22 -12.91 -9.64
N GLY A 163 2.92 -12.62 -9.56
CA GLY A 163 2.25 -12.20 -8.32
C GLY A 163 1.34 -11.01 -8.53
N THR A 164 0.72 -10.60 -7.45
CA THR A 164 -0.11 -9.40 -7.38
C THR A 164 0.70 -8.29 -6.75
N HIS A 165 0.93 -7.25 -7.51
CA HIS A 165 1.65 -6.04 -7.15
C HIS A 165 0.76 -4.83 -7.41
N TRP A 166 1.31 -3.64 -7.22
CA TRP A 166 0.63 -2.39 -7.51
C TRP A 166 1.57 -1.39 -8.17
N TYR A 167 1.02 -0.35 -8.73
CA TYR A 167 1.77 0.76 -9.28
C TYR A 167 1.12 2.08 -8.88
N HIS A 168 1.93 3.12 -8.74
CA HIS A 168 1.45 4.40 -8.24
C HIS A 168 2.33 5.56 -8.70
N SER A 169 1.85 6.80 -8.53
CA SER A 169 2.69 7.96 -8.75
C SER A 169 3.76 8.06 -7.65
N HIS A 170 4.95 8.47 -8.06
CA HIS A 170 6.04 8.83 -7.16
C HIS A 170 6.36 10.33 -7.23
N THR A 171 5.39 11.15 -7.66
CA THR A 171 5.51 12.60 -7.81
C THR A 171 4.58 13.31 -6.84
N GLY A 172 5.15 14.12 -5.95
CA GLY A 172 4.38 14.90 -4.98
C GLY A 172 3.44 14.04 -4.13
N LEU A 173 2.16 14.44 -4.06
CA LEU A 173 1.10 13.73 -3.33
C LEU A 173 0.02 13.18 -4.27
N GLN A 174 0.38 12.90 -5.54
CA GLN A 174 -0.56 12.44 -6.56
C GLN A 174 -1.14 11.06 -6.26
N GLU A 175 -0.38 10.18 -5.60
CA GLU A 175 -0.86 8.89 -5.10
C GLU A 175 -2.09 9.07 -4.21
N GLN A 176 -2.07 10.06 -3.30
CA GLN A 176 -3.12 10.32 -2.32
C GLN A 176 -4.44 10.86 -2.95
N ILE A 177 -4.43 11.17 -4.23
CA ILE A 177 -5.59 11.70 -4.95
C ILE A 177 -6.00 10.84 -6.15
N GLY A 178 -5.57 9.57 -6.18
CA GLY A 178 -6.11 8.59 -7.12
C GLY A 178 -5.10 7.84 -7.96
N MET A 179 -3.81 8.23 -7.97
CA MET A 179 -2.79 7.59 -8.80
C MET A 179 -2.20 6.33 -8.17
N TYR A 180 -3.02 5.30 -8.01
CA TYR A 180 -2.64 3.95 -7.56
C TYR A 180 -3.49 2.90 -8.28
N GLY A 181 -2.94 1.72 -8.54
CA GLY A 181 -3.63 0.65 -9.27
C GLY A 181 -2.94 -0.71 -9.15
N ALA A 182 -3.65 -1.78 -9.50
CA ALA A 182 -3.12 -3.13 -9.44
C ALA A 182 -2.23 -3.45 -10.66
N PHE A 183 -1.13 -4.18 -10.40
CA PHE A 183 -0.24 -4.72 -11.40
C PHE A 183 -0.14 -6.24 -11.19
N ILE A 184 -0.69 -7.02 -12.11
CA ILE A 184 -0.83 -8.47 -11.97
C ILE A 184 0.05 -9.18 -12.98
N MET A 185 0.85 -10.10 -12.50
CA MET A 185 1.69 -10.95 -13.31
C MET A 185 1.30 -12.41 -13.08
N ASN A 186 0.62 -13.01 -14.06
CA ASN A 186 0.15 -14.38 -13.99
C ASN A 186 1.31 -15.36 -14.22
N LYS A 187 1.30 -16.47 -13.48
CA LYS A 187 2.15 -17.62 -13.80
C LYS A 187 1.71 -18.25 -15.11
N ARG A 188 2.63 -18.94 -15.78
CA ARG A 188 2.28 -19.76 -16.92
C ARG A 188 1.55 -21.05 -16.54
N ALA A 189 1.82 -21.58 -15.35
CA ALA A 189 1.07 -22.70 -14.79
C ALA A 189 0.39 -22.22 -13.50
N GLU A 190 -0.92 -22.18 -13.46
CA GLU A 190 -1.70 -21.65 -12.36
C GLU A 190 -2.95 -22.50 -12.08
N TRP A 191 -3.49 -22.39 -10.90
CA TRP A 191 -4.74 -23.05 -10.53
C TRP A 191 -5.92 -22.48 -11.31
N ASP A 192 -6.79 -23.37 -11.78
CA ASP A 192 -8.04 -23.04 -12.46
C ASP A 192 -9.10 -22.59 -11.45
N ILE A 193 -8.91 -21.40 -10.91
CA ILE A 193 -9.90 -20.75 -10.03
C ILE A 193 -10.12 -19.30 -10.46
N PRO A 194 -11.36 -18.82 -10.42
CA PRO A 194 -11.66 -17.42 -10.70
C PRO A 194 -10.83 -16.50 -9.79
N THR A 195 -10.22 -15.47 -10.37
CA THR A 195 -9.41 -14.50 -9.65
C THR A 195 -10.05 -13.12 -9.78
N VAL A 196 -10.24 -12.46 -8.64
CA VAL A 196 -10.81 -11.11 -8.55
C VAL A 196 -9.76 -10.18 -7.96
N PRO A 197 -9.20 -9.26 -8.73
CA PRO A 197 -8.32 -8.22 -8.18
C PRO A 197 -9.08 -7.31 -7.22
N VAL A 198 -8.54 -7.12 -6.03
CA VAL A 198 -9.11 -6.25 -5.01
C VAL A 198 -8.08 -5.17 -4.63
N VAL A 199 -8.40 -3.93 -4.96
CA VAL A 199 -7.64 -2.75 -4.54
C VAL A 199 -8.40 -2.10 -3.39
N ILE A 200 -7.83 -2.19 -2.20
CA ILE A 200 -8.35 -1.51 -1.00
C ILE A 200 -7.60 -0.17 -0.89
N SER A 201 -8.33 0.89 -0.67
CA SER A 201 -7.74 2.23 -0.54
C SER A 201 -8.48 3.08 0.48
N GLU A 202 -7.77 4.02 1.07
CA GLU A 202 -8.29 5.02 1.99
C GLU A 202 -8.52 6.35 1.24
N TRP A 203 -9.51 7.10 1.71
CA TRP A 203 -9.80 8.41 1.18
C TRP A 203 -10.07 9.42 2.31
N ALA A 204 -9.29 10.48 2.35
CA ALA A 204 -9.48 11.59 3.30
C ALA A 204 -10.20 12.75 2.63
N ASP A 205 -11.17 13.36 3.32
CA ASP A 205 -11.81 14.61 2.89
C ASP A 205 -10.90 15.83 3.05
N MET A 206 -9.83 15.70 3.84
CA MET A 206 -8.75 16.70 3.93
C MET A 206 -7.93 16.72 2.64
N LYS A 207 -7.32 17.86 2.34
CA LYS A 207 -6.35 17.95 1.25
C LYS A 207 -5.08 17.21 1.61
N PRO A 208 -4.39 16.55 0.66
CA PRO A 208 -3.13 15.85 0.95
C PRO A 208 -2.08 16.72 1.64
N GLU A 209 -1.97 18.00 1.26
CA GLU A 209 -1.02 18.96 1.86
C GLU A 209 -1.36 19.25 3.33
N GLU A 210 -2.64 19.24 3.69
CA GLU A 210 -3.09 19.42 5.07
C GLU A 210 -2.77 18.19 5.91
N VAL A 211 -2.98 16.98 5.36
CA VAL A 211 -2.60 15.71 5.98
C VAL A 211 -1.09 15.68 6.21
N HIS A 212 -0.30 15.96 5.18
CA HIS A 212 1.16 15.99 5.23
C HIS A 212 1.69 16.98 6.28
N ARG A 213 1.13 18.19 6.33
CA ARG A 213 1.47 19.18 7.35
C ARG A 213 1.13 18.71 8.76
N SER A 214 -0.02 18.06 8.94
CA SER A 214 -0.43 17.53 10.25
C SER A 214 0.49 16.41 10.74
N LEU A 215 0.96 15.57 9.84
CA LEU A 215 1.97 14.53 10.15
C LEU A 215 3.31 15.16 10.55
N HIS A 216 3.80 16.17 9.82
CA HIS A 216 5.04 16.86 10.13
C HIS A 216 4.99 17.60 11.47
N ASN A 217 3.84 18.15 11.84
CA ASN A 217 3.67 18.86 13.09
C ASN A 217 3.49 17.94 14.31
N ALA A 218 3.41 16.62 14.10
CA ALA A 218 3.22 15.63 15.17
C ALA A 218 2.09 16.01 16.15
N THR A 219 0.95 16.48 15.62
CA THR A 219 -0.19 16.92 16.42
C THR A 219 -1.11 15.76 16.79
N ASP A 220 -1.93 15.96 17.85
CA ASP A 220 -2.98 14.99 18.22
C ASP A 220 -4.22 15.04 17.29
N TRP A 221 -4.17 15.75 16.18
CA TRP A 221 -5.34 16.00 15.35
C TRP A 221 -6.05 14.69 14.94
N PHE A 222 -5.30 13.73 14.45
CA PHE A 222 -5.87 12.45 14.02
C PHE A 222 -6.35 11.60 15.19
N ALA A 223 -5.62 11.58 16.31
CA ALA A 223 -6.01 10.90 17.53
C ALA A 223 -7.32 11.48 18.12
N ILE A 224 -7.47 12.80 18.10
CA ILE A 224 -8.72 13.48 18.51
C ILE A 224 -9.86 13.11 17.56
N LYS A 225 -9.62 13.10 16.24
CA LYS A 225 -10.62 12.70 15.24
C LYS A 225 -11.10 11.26 15.42
N LYS A 226 -10.19 10.36 15.78
CA LYS A 226 -10.49 8.95 16.08
C LYS A 226 -11.13 8.75 17.44
N GLY A 227 -11.16 9.77 18.31
CA GLY A 227 -11.67 9.69 19.67
C GLY A 227 -10.75 8.93 20.64
N THR A 228 -9.49 8.70 20.27
CA THR A 228 -8.49 8.04 21.13
C THR A 228 -7.77 9.03 22.07
N THR A 229 -7.85 10.31 21.78
CA THR A 229 -7.29 11.40 22.60
C THR A 229 -8.35 12.47 22.85
N GLN A 230 -8.44 12.94 24.10
CA GLN A 230 -9.36 14.01 24.51
C GLN A 230 -8.91 15.36 23.93
N SER A 231 -9.86 16.11 23.34
CA SER A 231 -9.61 17.48 22.90
C SER A 231 -9.49 18.45 24.09
N PHE A 232 -8.91 19.64 23.87
CA PHE A 232 -8.84 20.68 24.92
C PHE A 232 -10.23 21.14 25.35
N SER A 233 -11.17 21.32 24.43
CA SER A 233 -12.55 21.71 24.74
C SER A 233 -13.25 20.67 25.61
N GLU A 234 -13.06 19.39 25.33
CA GLU A 234 -13.58 18.31 26.14
C GLU A 234 -12.90 18.23 27.51
N ALA A 235 -11.58 18.42 27.57
CA ALA A 235 -10.85 18.46 28.82
C ALA A 235 -11.32 19.60 29.73
N ILE A 236 -11.63 20.76 29.16
CA ILE A 236 -12.20 21.89 29.92
C ILE A 236 -13.59 21.53 30.45
N SER A 237 -14.46 21.01 29.59
CA SER A 237 -15.84 20.67 29.97
C SER A 237 -15.92 19.61 31.08
N LYS A 238 -14.94 18.70 31.11
CA LYS A 238 -14.85 17.62 32.12
C LYS A 238 -13.94 17.93 33.30
N GLY A 239 -13.38 19.14 33.40
CA GLY A 239 -12.48 19.54 34.49
C GLY A 239 -11.10 18.90 34.45
N HIS A 240 -10.69 18.32 33.32
CA HIS A 240 -9.41 17.61 33.14
C HIS A 240 -8.28 18.48 32.57
N LEU A 241 -8.47 19.80 32.45
CA LEU A 241 -7.52 20.69 31.77
C LEU A 241 -6.09 20.57 32.32
N LYS A 242 -5.95 20.57 33.66
CA LYS A 242 -4.64 20.49 34.32
C LYS A 242 -3.93 19.15 33.94
N THR A 243 -4.64 18.05 33.96
CA THR A 243 -4.12 16.74 33.58
C THR A 243 -3.74 16.73 32.11
N LYS A 244 -4.59 17.27 31.23
CA LYS A 244 -4.30 17.40 29.79
C LYS A 244 -3.02 18.20 29.55
N LEU A 245 -2.89 19.38 30.14
CA LEU A 245 -1.69 20.21 30.01
C LEU A 245 -0.43 19.51 30.54
N THR A 246 -0.52 18.83 31.69
CA THR A 246 0.61 18.07 32.25
C THR A 246 1.04 16.94 31.33
N ASN A 247 0.08 16.21 30.74
CA ASN A 247 0.37 15.11 29.82
C ASN A 247 0.98 15.63 28.51
N GLU A 248 0.47 16.75 27.98
CA GLU A 248 1.05 17.38 26.79
C GLU A 248 2.50 17.81 27.02
N TRP A 249 2.79 18.39 28.20
CA TRP A 249 4.15 18.80 28.55
C TRP A 249 5.12 17.63 28.72
N LYS A 250 4.64 16.50 29.26
CA LYS A 250 5.44 15.29 29.48
C LYS A 250 5.53 14.40 28.24
N ARG A 251 4.70 14.65 27.24
CA ARG A 251 4.63 13.83 26.05
C ARG A 251 5.91 13.98 25.22
N MET A 252 6.51 12.86 24.86
CA MET A 252 7.48 12.83 23.77
C MET A 252 6.75 13.13 22.47
N ASN A 253 7.41 13.83 21.54
CA ASN A 253 6.87 14.02 20.20
C ASN A 253 6.42 12.66 19.65
N ALA A 254 5.21 12.61 19.07
CA ALA A 254 4.65 11.38 18.57
C ALA A 254 5.62 10.75 17.57
N MET A 255 6.10 9.57 17.90
CA MET A 255 6.99 8.78 17.03
C MET A 255 6.20 8.09 15.92
N ASP A 256 4.93 7.77 16.18
CA ASP A 256 4.02 7.18 15.19
C ASP A 256 3.16 8.27 14.57
N VAL A 257 3.59 8.73 13.41
CA VAL A 257 2.90 9.74 12.59
C VAL A 257 2.08 9.11 11.45
N SER A 258 2.09 7.78 11.36
CA SER A 258 1.43 7.04 10.26
C SER A 258 -0.08 6.92 10.43
N ASP A 259 -0.62 7.27 11.59
CA ASP A 259 -1.99 6.99 11.97
C ASP A 259 -2.98 8.09 11.54
N VAL A 260 -3.09 8.33 10.24
CA VAL A 260 -4.03 9.28 9.63
C VAL A 260 -5.48 8.87 9.90
N TYR A 261 -6.37 9.84 10.03
CA TYR A 261 -7.81 9.62 10.00
C TYR A 261 -8.33 9.69 8.57
N TYR A 262 -8.89 8.57 8.09
CA TYR A 262 -9.54 8.50 6.79
C TYR A 262 -11.06 8.54 6.94
N ASP A 263 -11.71 9.31 6.05
CA ASP A 263 -13.16 9.48 6.08
C ASP A 263 -13.88 8.30 5.42
N ASN A 264 -13.23 7.62 4.46
CA ASN A 264 -13.79 6.51 3.72
C ASN A 264 -12.73 5.45 3.38
N PHE A 265 -13.19 4.22 3.29
CA PHE A 265 -12.46 3.08 2.77
C PHE A 265 -13.16 2.59 1.50
N LEU A 266 -12.39 2.35 0.46
CA LEU A 266 -12.90 1.98 -0.85
C LEU A 266 -12.37 0.61 -1.25
N ILE A 267 -13.20 -0.15 -1.94
CA ILE A 267 -12.84 -1.40 -2.59
C ILE A 267 -13.06 -1.20 -4.09
N ASN A 268 -11.97 -1.27 -4.88
CA ASN A 268 -12.00 -0.99 -6.32
C ASN A 268 -12.69 0.35 -6.65
N GLY A 269 -12.41 1.39 -5.83
CA GLY A 269 -12.95 2.74 -6.00
C GLY A 269 -14.41 2.92 -5.58
N LYS A 270 -15.00 1.97 -4.87
CA LYS A 270 -16.40 2.01 -4.40
C LYS A 270 -16.47 1.75 -2.90
N ASN A 271 -17.45 2.33 -2.21
CA ASN A 271 -17.70 2.03 -0.79
C ASN A 271 -18.13 0.58 -0.54
N GLN A 272 -18.73 -0.05 -1.56
CA GLN A 272 -19.11 -1.46 -1.56
C GLN A 272 -18.79 -2.06 -2.94
N ASN A 273 -18.35 -3.31 -2.94
CA ASN A 273 -18.03 -4.05 -4.17
C ASN A 273 -18.65 -5.44 -4.10
N GLU A 274 -19.80 -5.60 -4.73
CA GLU A 274 -20.51 -6.87 -4.79
C GLU A 274 -19.98 -7.74 -5.94
N GLN A 275 -19.91 -9.05 -5.70
CA GLN A 275 -19.47 -10.06 -6.67
C GLN A 275 -20.60 -11.07 -6.90
N PRO A 276 -21.70 -10.67 -7.57
CA PRO A 276 -22.92 -11.48 -7.70
C PRO A 276 -22.73 -12.75 -8.52
N GLN A 277 -21.63 -12.88 -9.26
CA GLN A 277 -21.29 -14.07 -10.04
C GLN A 277 -20.89 -15.27 -9.19
N PHE A 278 -20.55 -15.05 -7.91
CA PHE A 278 -20.14 -16.13 -7.00
C PHE A 278 -21.25 -16.54 -6.07
N LYS A 279 -21.27 -17.83 -5.70
CA LYS A 279 -22.23 -18.43 -4.78
C LYS A 279 -21.52 -19.00 -3.58
N ALA A 280 -22.27 -19.22 -2.49
CA ALA A 280 -21.74 -19.91 -1.32
C ALA A 280 -21.19 -21.30 -1.71
N GLY A 281 -19.94 -21.57 -1.33
CA GLY A 281 -19.19 -22.79 -1.69
C GLY A 281 -18.25 -22.65 -2.88
N ASP A 282 -18.33 -21.57 -3.69
CA ASP A 282 -17.38 -21.33 -4.76
C ASP A 282 -15.99 -21.01 -4.19
N LYS A 283 -14.96 -21.53 -4.86
CA LYS A 283 -13.57 -21.15 -4.62
C LYS A 283 -13.21 -19.95 -5.48
N VAL A 284 -12.76 -18.89 -4.84
CA VAL A 284 -12.33 -17.66 -5.50
C VAL A 284 -11.00 -17.22 -4.91
N ARG A 285 -10.09 -16.72 -5.74
CA ARG A 285 -8.87 -16.05 -5.32
C ARG A 285 -9.13 -14.54 -5.29
N LEU A 286 -8.86 -13.88 -4.17
CA LEU A 286 -8.82 -12.43 -4.04
C LEU A 286 -7.39 -11.95 -4.02
#